data_8ea9b44ce15d0a9e78f35a9b91eabda3
#
_entry.id   8ea9b44ce15d0a9e78f35a9b91eabda3
#
_cell.length_a   1.000
_cell.length_b   1.000
_cell.length_c   1.000
_cell.angle_alpha   90.00
_cell.angle_beta   90.00
_cell.angle_gamma   90.00
#
_symmetry.space_group_name_H-M   'P 1'
#
loop_
_entity.id
_entity.type
_entity.pdbx_description
1 polymer ?
#
loop_
_entity_poly.entity_id
_entity_poly.type
_entity_poly.pdbx_seq_one_letter_code
_entity_poly.pdbx_strand_id
1 'polypeptide(L)'
;MEIRQLTDAAEKQAVTRLILEALPEWFGIPEAREAYIRESAGRIFFCAYDRNRPVGFLYLKETGNATVELYVMGVRKEYHRRGIGRQLFRQARDAAAGAGYAFMQVKTVQMGKYEEYDRTNRFYLAL
;
A
#
# COMPACT_ATOMS: atom_id res chain seq x y z
N MET A 1 -2.81 -10.76 -14.44
CA MET A 1 -2.69 -9.86 -13.26
C MET A 1 -3.11 -8.47 -13.66
N GLU A 2 -4.09 -7.92 -12.98
CA GLU A 2 -4.62 -6.59 -13.28
C GLU A 2 -4.48 -5.70 -12.06
N ILE A 3 -4.05 -4.45 -12.25
CA ILE A 3 -4.01 -3.45 -11.18
C ILE A 3 -5.04 -2.39 -11.48
N ARG A 4 -5.90 -2.12 -10.48
CA ARG A 4 -6.95 -1.11 -10.58
C ARG A 4 -6.81 -0.09 -9.47
N GLN A 5 -7.06 1.16 -9.81
CA GLN A 5 -7.23 2.19 -8.80
C GLN A 5 -8.67 2.13 -8.28
N LEU A 6 -8.81 1.97 -6.97
CA LEU A 6 -10.12 1.93 -6.35
C LEU A 6 -10.51 3.31 -5.85
N THR A 7 -11.77 3.66 -6.03
CA THR A 7 -12.32 4.95 -5.59
C THR A 7 -13.45 4.82 -4.61
N ASP A 8 -14.11 3.66 -4.54
CA ASP A 8 -15.19 3.41 -3.62
C ASP A 8 -14.65 3.10 -2.22
N ALA A 9 -15.13 3.85 -1.22
CA ALA A 9 -14.66 3.72 0.16
C ALA A 9 -14.91 2.32 0.73
N ALA A 10 -16.08 1.76 0.51
CA ALA A 10 -16.44 0.43 1.03
C ALA A 10 -15.57 -0.67 0.40
N GLU A 11 -15.30 -0.54 -0.90
CA GLU A 11 -14.45 -1.51 -1.61
C GLU A 11 -13.01 -1.45 -1.11
N LYS A 12 -12.47 -0.24 -0.89
CA LYS A 12 -11.13 -0.07 -0.31
C LYS A 12 -11.02 -0.73 1.06
N GLN A 13 -12.01 -0.52 1.91
CA GLN A 13 -12.02 -1.12 3.25
C GLN A 13 -12.15 -2.63 3.19
N ALA A 14 -12.98 -3.17 2.30
CA ALA A 14 -13.14 -4.61 2.15
C ALA A 14 -11.85 -5.28 1.68
N VAL A 15 -11.17 -4.70 0.70
CA VAL A 15 -9.90 -5.22 0.20
C VAL A 15 -8.83 -5.15 1.29
N THR A 16 -8.73 -4.03 2.00
CA THR A 16 -7.76 -3.86 3.08
C THR A 16 -7.96 -4.92 4.15
N ARG A 17 -9.19 -5.11 4.61
CA ARG A 17 -9.52 -6.13 5.62
C ARG A 17 -9.15 -7.53 5.14
N LEU A 18 -9.56 -7.88 3.94
CA LEU A 18 -9.32 -9.22 3.39
C LEU A 18 -7.83 -9.55 3.38
N ILE A 19 -7.00 -8.63 2.92
CA ILE A 19 -5.57 -8.88 2.76
C ILE A 19 -4.83 -8.79 4.09
N LEU A 20 -5.12 -7.80 4.94
CA LEU A 20 -4.44 -7.67 6.22
C LEU A 20 -4.76 -8.84 7.16
N GLU A 21 -5.99 -9.35 7.14
CA GLU A 21 -6.37 -10.53 7.94
C GLU A 21 -5.68 -11.79 7.45
N ALA A 22 -5.27 -11.83 6.19
CA ALA A 22 -4.51 -12.95 5.65
C ALA A 22 -3.01 -12.86 5.96
N LEU A 23 -2.57 -11.78 6.60
CA LEU A 23 -1.15 -11.52 6.90
C LEU A 23 -0.94 -11.27 8.40
N PRO A 24 -1.33 -12.20 9.29
CA PRO A 24 -1.27 -11.96 10.73
C PRO A 24 0.16 -11.82 11.26
N GLU A 25 1.16 -12.35 10.56
CA GLU A 25 2.56 -12.21 10.97
C GLU A 25 3.06 -10.77 10.88
N TRP A 26 2.45 -9.96 9.99
CA TRP A 26 2.84 -8.56 9.78
C TRP A 26 1.83 -7.58 10.34
N PHE A 27 0.55 -7.96 10.39
CA PHE A 27 -0.55 -7.11 10.81
C PHE A 27 -1.37 -7.77 11.92
N GLY A 28 -0.67 -8.27 12.95
CA GLY A 28 -1.27 -9.06 14.01
C GLY A 28 -1.89 -8.26 15.16
N ILE A 29 -1.71 -6.94 15.20
CA ILE A 29 -2.29 -6.09 16.23
C ILE A 29 -3.67 -5.62 15.76
N PRO A 30 -4.78 -6.09 16.40
CA PRO A 30 -6.13 -5.79 15.89
C PRO A 30 -6.45 -4.30 15.82
N GLU A 31 -6.05 -3.53 16.82
CA GLU A 31 -6.35 -2.08 16.85
C GLU A 31 -5.65 -1.35 15.70
N ALA A 32 -4.39 -1.71 15.43
CA ALA A 32 -3.64 -1.11 14.32
C ALA A 32 -4.24 -1.51 12.98
N ARG A 33 -4.61 -2.78 12.86
CA ARG A 33 -5.23 -3.29 11.63
C ARG A 33 -6.55 -2.59 11.34
N GLU A 34 -7.41 -2.42 12.36
CA GLU A 34 -8.68 -1.72 12.19
C GLU A 34 -8.48 -0.25 11.82
N ALA A 35 -7.45 0.39 12.36
CA ALA A 35 -7.11 1.77 11.99
C ALA A 35 -6.72 1.86 10.51
N TYR A 36 -5.91 0.93 10.01
CA TYR A 36 -5.53 0.90 8.60
C TYR A 36 -6.72 0.69 7.68
N ILE A 37 -7.65 -0.18 8.08
CA ILE A 37 -8.88 -0.43 7.32
C ILE A 37 -9.72 0.84 7.25
N ARG A 38 -9.92 1.49 8.37
CA ARG A 38 -10.71 2.72 8.45
C ARG A 38 -10.09 3.85 7.62
N GLU A 39 -8.77 4.01 7.71
CA GLU A 39 -8.06 5.08 7.00
C GLU A 39 -8.04 4.86 5.49
N SER A 40 -8.15 3.64 5.02
CA SER A 40 -8.08 3.34 3.58
C SER A 40 -9.17 4.04 2.77
N ALA A 41 -10.31 4.31 3.38
CA ALA A 41 -11.50 4.81 2.70
C ALA A 41 -11.26 6.11 1.92
N GLY A 42 -10.45 7.01 2.46
CA GLY A 42 -10.21 8.33 1.85
C GLY A 42 -8.87 8.47 1.15
N ARG A 43 -8.17 7.37 0.87
CA ARG A 43 -6.82 7.42 0.34
C ARG A 43 -6.76 7.07 -1.15
N ILE A 44 -5.66 7.46 -1.80
CA ILE A 44 -5.34 6.99 -3.15
C ILE A 44 -4.95 5.51 -3.01
N PHE A 45 -5.67 4.64 -3.68
CA PHE A 45 -5.65 3.20 -3.39
C PHE A 45 -5.53 2.40 -4.68
N PHE A 46 -4.61 1.43 -4.69
CA PHE A 46 -4.43 0.50 -5.80
C PHE A 46 -4.55 -0.92 -5.33
N CYS A 47 -5.22 -1.74 -6.11
CA CYS A 47 -5.40 -3.16 -5.81
C CYS A 47 -4.99 -4.00 -7.01
N ALA A 48 -4.25 -5.08 -6.74
CA ALA A 48 -3.89 -6.07 -7.75
C ALA A 48 -4.88 -7.23 -7.67
N TYR A 49 -5.36 -7.67 -8.83
CA TYR A 49 -6.33 -8.75 -8.96
C TYR A 49 -5.75 -9.88 -9.78
N ASP A 50 -6.02 -11.10 -9.34
CA ASP A 50 -5.79 -12.30 -10.10
C ASP A 50 -7.16 -12.97 -10.29
N ARG A 51 -7.65 -13.02 -11.55
CA ARG A 51 -8.98 -13.58 -11.87
C ARG A 51 -10.10 -12.99 -11.00
N ASN A 52 -10.12 -11.64 -10.89
CA ASN A 52 -11.09 -10.89 -10.11
C ASN A 52 -10.98 -11.10 -8.59
N ARG A 53 -9.91 -11.72 -8.11
CA ARG A 53 -9.65 -11.90 -6.69
C ARG A 53 -8.57 -10.93 -6.24
N PRO A 54 -8.81 -10.13 -5.19
CA PRO A 54 -7.78 -9.23 -4.65
C PRO A 54 -6.62 -10.02 -4.07
N VAL A 55 -5.40 -9.73 -4.53
CA VAL A 55 -4.20 -10.46 -4.08
C VAL A 55 -3.15 -9.53 -3.48
N GLY A 56 -3.29 -8.23 -3.68
CA GLY A 56 -2.38 -7.25 -3.10
C GLY A 56 -2.98 -5.85 -3.20
N PHE A 57 -2.50 -4.95 -2.35
CA PHE A 57 -2.94 -3.56 -2.37
C PHE A 57 -1.86 -2.65 -1.80
N LEU A 58 -1.99 -1.37 -2.09
CA LEU A 58 -1.31 -0.33 -1.36
C LEU A 58 -2.16 0.92 -1.35
N TYR A 59 -1.95 1.78 -0.35
CA TYR A 59 -2.50 3.12 -0.42
C TYR A 59 -1.53 4.16 0.11
N LEU A 60 -1.76 5.39 -0.32
CA LEU A 60 -0.90 6.52 -0.05
C LEU A 60 -1.54 7.42 1.00
N LYS A 61 -0.68 8.10 1.77
CA LYS A 61 -1.11 9.11 2.72
C LYS A 61 -0.36 10.40 2.44
N GLU A 62 -1.09 11.50 2.33
CA GLU A 62 -0.49 12.81 2.18
C GLU A 62 0.17 13.21 3.50
N THR A 63 1.46 13.55 3.46
CA THR A 63 2.25 13.90 4.65
C THR A 63 2.78 15.31 4.61
N GLY A 64 2.55 16.04 3.52
CA GLY A 64 2.97 17.43 3.35
C GLY A 64 2.46 17.99 2.04
N ASN A 65 2.71 19.27 1.78
CA ASN A 65 2.16 19.95 0.61
C ASN A 65 2.59 19.32 -0.72
N ALA A 66 3.76 18.71 -0.75
CA ALA A 66 4.32 18.17 -1.98
C ALA A 66 4.72 16.70 -1.83
N THR A 67 4.37 16.07 -0.73
CA THR A 67 4.85 14.72 -0.39
C THR A 67 3.70 13.79 -0.05
N VAL A 68 3.74 12.58 -0.61
CA VAL A 68 2.89 11.47 -0.19
C VAL A 68 3.78 10.37 0.38
N GLU A 69 3.21 9.54 1.24
CA GLU A 69 3.86 8.37 1.79
C GLU A 69 3.15 7.12 1.30
N LEU A 70 3.92 6.11 0.87
CA LEU A 70 3.38 4.77 0.72
C LEU A 70 3.12 4.27 2.15
N TYR A 71 1.86 4.26 2.54
CA TYR A 71 1.50 4.14 3.95
C TYR A 71 1.26 2.69 4.37
N VAL A 72 0.47 1.96 3.60
CA VAL A 72 0.19 0.55 3.87
C VAL A 72 0.30 -0.22 2.56
N MET A 73 0.93 -1.37 2.60
CA MET A 73 1.00 -2.29 1.46
C MET A 73 0.95 -3.72 1.99
N GLY A 74 0.16 -4.54 1.34
CA GLY A 74 0.09 -5.96 1.64
C GLY A 74 -0.07 -6.77 0.37
N VAL A 75 0.60 -7.91 0.32
CA VAL A 75 0.46 -8.89 -0.78
C VAL A 75 0.28 -10.25 -0.13
N ARG A 76 -0.72 -11.01 -0.59
CA ARG A 76 -1.00 -12.33 -0.05
C ARG A 76 0.23 -13.22 -0.20
N LYS A 77 0.49 -14.08 0.79
CA LYS A 77 1.71 -14.89 0.88
C LYS A 77 1.98 -15.71 -0.37
N GLU A 78 0.94 -16.33 -0.92
CA GLU A 78 1.07 -17.18 -2.09
C GLU A 78 1.44 -16.40 -3.36
N TYR A 79 1.40 -15.08 -3.29
CA TYR A 79 1.77 -14.19 -4.40
C TYR A 79 3.07 -13.44 -4.15
N HIS A 80 3.77 -13.75 -3.06
CA HIS A 80 5.06 -13.12 -2.78
C HIS A 80 6.10 -13.51 -3.85
N ARG A 81 7.06 -12.61 -4.09
CA ARG A 81 8.16 -12.80 -5.05
C ARG A 81 7.71 -12.89 -6.51
N ARG A 82 6.53 -12.40 -6.84
CA ARG A 82 6.03 -12.35 -8.21
C ARG A 82 6.03 -10.94 -8.80
N GLY A 83 6.66 -9.98 -8.11
CA GLY A 83 6.75 -8.60 -8.57
C GLY A 83 5.48 -7.78 -8.43
N ILE A 84 4.49 -8.27 -7.67
CA ILE A 84 3.21 -7.55 -7.49
C ILE A 84 3.42 -6.24 -6.73
N GLY A 85 4.19 -6.28 -5.66
CA GLY A 85 4.51 -5.07 -4.90
C GLY A 85 5.17 -4.01 -5.75
N ARG A 86 6.07 -4.41 -6.63
CA ARG A 86 6.75 -3.51 -7.56
C ARG A 86 5.78 -2.89 -8.56
N GLN A 87 4.85 -3.69 -9.09
CA GLN A 87 3.84 -3.19 -10.02
C GLN A 87 2.90 -2.20 -9.34
N LEU A 88 2.46 -2.51 -8.12
CA LEU A 88 1.64 -1.61 -7.31
C LEU A 88 2.39 -0.29 -7.04
N PHE A 89 3.66 -0.38 -6.69
CA PHE A 89 4.50 0.79 -6.43
C PHE A 89 4.59 1.68 -7.67
N ARG A 90 4.81 1.10 -8.86
CA ARG A 90 4.91 1.87 -10.09
C ARG A 90 3.62 2.61 -10.41
N GLN A 91 2.48 1.96 -10.23
CA GLN A 91 1.17 2.59 -10.45
C GLN A 91 0.97 3.75 -9.46
N ALA A 92 1.32 3.53 -8.20
CA ALA A 92 1.19 4.56 -7.17
C ALA A 92 2.11 5.75 -7.45
N ARG A 93 3.35 5.49 -7.87
CA ARG A 93 4.30 6.54 -8.23
C ARG A 93 3.78 7.38 -9.38
N ASP A 94 3.27 6.75 -10.42
CA ASP A 94 2.76 7.45 -11.61
C ASP A 94 1.53 8.28 -11.24
N ALA A 95 0.64 7.73 -10.42
CA ALA A 95 -0.54 8.46 -9.96
C ALA A 95 -0.16 9.66 -9.09
N ALA A 96 0.81 9.52 -8.20
CA ALA A 96 1.27 10.61 -7.35
C ALA A 96 1.91 11.71 -8.18
N ALA A 97 2.74 11.36 -9.15
CA ALA A 97 3.34 12.33 -10.07
C ALA A 97 2.26 13.07 -10.87
N GLY A 98 1.27 12.34 -11.38
CA GLY A 98 0.17 12.93 -12.13
C GLY A 98 -0.73 13.83 -11.29
N ALA A 99 -0.80 13.60 -9.98
CA ALA A 99 -1.55 14.44 -9.05
C ALA A 99 -0.77 15.66 -8.57
N GLY A 100 0.47 15.82 -9.00
CA GLY A 100 1.27 17.01 -8.70
C GLY A 100 2.16 16.92 -7.47
N TYR A 101 2.28 15.75 -6.86
CA TYR A 101 3.22 15.56 -5.75
C TYR A 101 4.65 15.55 -6.29
N ALA A 102 5.57 16.15 -5.54
CA ALA A 102 6.98 16.20 -5.92
C ALA A 102 7.79 15.06 -5.35
N PHE A 103 7.35 14.48 -4.23
CA PHE A 103 8.09 13.43 -3.52
C PHE A 103 7.17 12.32 -3.04
N MET A 104 7.72 11.11 -3.02
CA MET A 104 7.08 9.95 -2.44
C MET A 104 8.02 9.33 -1.41
N GLN A 105 7.54 9.15 -0.18
CA GLN A 105 8.30 8.52 0.89
C GLN A 105 7.87 7.07 1.03
N VAL A 106 8.84 6.19 1.20
CA VAL A 106 8.60 4.78 1.46
C VAL A 106 9.41 4.38 2.68
N LYS A 107 8.72 3.92 3.72
CA LYS A 107 9.36 3.34 4.89
C LYS A 107 9.44 1.85 4.71
N THR A 108 10.64 1.30 4.85
CA THR A 108 10.83 -0.14 4.83
C THR A 108 11.18 -0.62 6.22
N VAL A 109 10.43 -1.61 6.69
CA VAL A 109 10.71 -2.31 7.95
C VAL A 109 11.22 -3.68 7.59
N GLN A 110 12.37 -4.07 8.17
CA GLN A 110 12.87 -5.42 7.97
C GLN A 110 12.07 -6.39 8.84
N MET A 111 11.22 -7.16 8.19
CA MET A 111 10.39 -8.15 8.83
C MET A 111 11.22 -9.35 9.28
N GLY A 112 10.92 -9.89 10.46
CA GLY A 112 11.54 -11.11 10.95
C GLY A 112 12.88 -10.95 11.66
N LYS A 113 13.34 -9.72 11.89
CA LYS A 113 14.52 -9.44 12.71
C LYS A 113 14.12 -8.70 13.97
N TYR A 114 14.81 -8.98 15.06
CA TYR A 114 14.55 -8.38 16.36
C TYR A 114 14.86 -6.89 16.41
N GLU A 115 15.71 -6.41 15.52
CA GLU A 115 16.01 -4.99 15.41
C GLU A 115 15.08 -4.39 14.37
N GLU A 116 14.25 -3.47 14.80
CA GLU A 116 13.46 -2.67 13.90
C GLU A 116 14.40 -1.74 13.15
N TYR A 117 14.51 -1.97 11.87
CA TYR A 117 15.33 -1.14 11.01
C TYR A 117 14.39 -0.35 10.11
N ASP A 118 14.08 0.86 10.58
CA ASP A 118 13.26 1.80 9.82
C ASP A 118 14.16 2.52 8.81
N ARG A 119 13.94 2.21 7.55
CA ARG A 119 14.63 2.90 6.48
C ARG A 119 13.62 3.67 5.66
N THR A 120 13.74 5.00 5.67
CA THR A 120 12.89 5.86 4.85
C THR A 120 13.64 6.22 3.57
N ASN A 121 13.05 5.87 2.44
CA ASN A 121 13.53 6.30 1.13
C ASN A 121 12.59 7.36 0.58
N ARG A 122 13.19 8.43 0.05
CA ARG A 122 12.44 9.51 -0.56
C ARG A 122 12.71 9.53 -2.05
N PHE A 123 11.66 9.44 -2.83
CA PHE A 123 11.74 9.45 -4.28
C PHE A 123 11.28 10.78 -4.84
N TYR A 124 12.11 11.37 -5.69
CA TYR A 124 11.73 12.56 -6.44
C TYR A 124 10.84 12.12 -7.61
N LEU A 125 9.65 12.68 -7.67
CA LEU A 125 8.69 12.39 -8.72
C LEU A 125 8.92 13.39 -9.85
N ALA A 126 9.74 12.99 -10.81
CA ALA A 126 10.06 13.85 -11.94
C ALA A 126 8.81 14.10 -12.79
N LEU A 127 8.61 15.34 -13.13
CA LEU A 127 7.54 15.77 -14.02
C LEU A 127 7.97 15.63 -15.47
#